data_b7be96fa0ca293c7c73b70f981c8f138
#
_entry.id   b7be96fa0ca293c7c73b70f981c8f138
#
_cell.length_a   1.000
_cell.length_b   1.000
_cell.length_c   1.000
_cell.angle_alpha   90.00
_cell.angle_beta   90.00
_cell.angle_gamma   90.00
#
_symmetry.space_group_name_H-M   'P 1'
#
loop_
_entity.id
_entity.type
_entity.pdbx_description
1 polymer ?
#
loop_
_entity_poly.entity_id
_entity_poly.type
_entity_poly.pdbx_seq_one_letter_code
_entity_poly.pdbx_strand_id
1 'polypeptide(L)'
;YEMLRSLVGSEMCIRDRMFITNMIQYAIRGYSVGALDFVMKPVNYYTFSLKLTRAIGRIQKKDKEILLKLQDSVKKVPVDTIRYVEIQNRMLYYYTSRGEYVVRGTIKSALDMLAPYHFVKCNHWYIVNLKYVTEVRDNTAIVAGKELEISQRKKNTFLNALMDYVGEGNQR
;
A
#
# COMPACT_ATOMS: atom_id res chain seq x y z
N TYR A 1 18.21 -31.49 -6.49
CA TYR A 1 18.42 -31.15 -5.04
C TYR A 1 19.35 -29.92 -4.84
N GLU A 2 20.18 -29.61 -5.82
CA GLU A 2 21.12 -28.46 -5.72
C GLU A 2 20.52 -27.09 -6.10
N MET A 3 19.43 -27.06 -6.85
CA MET A 3 18.82 -25.79 -7.30
C MET A 3 18.21 -24.95 -6.16
N LEU A 4 17.85 -25.58 -5.04
CA LEU A 4 17.33 -24.86 -3.87
C LEU A 4 18.41 -24.22 -2.99
N ARG A 5 19.65 -24.74 -3.02
CA ARG A 5 20.77 -24.22 -2.22
C ARG A 5 21.38 -22.93 -2.78
N SER A 6 21.34 -22.75 -4.09
CA SER A 6 21.86 -21.53 -4.73
C SER A 6 20.92 -20.32 -4.60
N LEU A 7 19.67 -20.54 -4.10
CA LEU A 7 18.66 -19.49 -3.92
C LEU A 7 18.58 -18.95 -2.49
N VAL A 8 19.37 -19.50 -1.56
CA VAL A 8 19.45 -19.09 -0.15
C VAL A 8 20.51 -17.99 0.01
N GLY A 9 20.34 -16.87 -0.68
CA GLY A 9 21.30 -15.77 -0.63
C GLY A 9 20.71 -14.39 -0.38
N SER A 10 19.41 -14.22 -0.48
CA SER A 10 18.73 -13.01 -0.02
C SER A 10 17.24 -13.29 0.11
N GLU A 11 16.72 -13.28 1.32
CA GLU A 11 15.29 -13.34 1.60
C GLU A 11 14.51 -12.22 0.89
N MET A 12 15.20 -11.19 0.43
CA MET A 12 14.66 -10.06 -0.31
C MET A 12 14.28 -10.39 -1.76
N CYS A 13 14.87 -11.42 -2.39
CA CYS A 13 14.64 -11.76 -3.79
C CYS A 13 13.53 -12.79 -4.04
N ILE A 14 13.09 -13.53 -3.03
CA ILE A 14 12.09 -14.61 -3.20
C ILE A 14 10.70 -14.05 -3.43
N ARG A 15 10.38 -12.92 -2.82
CA ARG A 15 9.04 -12.29 -2.86
C ARG A 15 8.64 -11.74 -4.23
N ASP A 16 9.60 -11.54 -5.14
CA ASP A 16 9.37 -10.95 -6.45
C ASP A 16 9.50 -11.99 -7.59
N ARG A 17 9.36 -13.27 -7.28
CA ARG A 17 9.48 -14.37 -8.25
C ARG A 17 8.13 -15.02 -8.55
N MET A 18 7.93 -15.33 -9.83
CA MET A 18 6.85 -16.19 -10.30
C MET A 18 7.46 -17.52 -10.72
N PHE A 19 6.92 -18.62 -10.21
CA PHE A 19 7.39 -19.95 -10.55
C PHE A 19 6.57 -20.54 -11.69
N ILE A 20 7.24 -21.22 -12.62
CA ILE A 20 6.60 -22.00 -13.69
C ILE A 20 7.02 -23.45 -13.52
N THR A 21 6.07 -24.33 -13.16
CA THR A 21 6.38 -25.72 -12.81
C THR A 21 5.30 -26.67 -13.28
N ASN A 22 5.67 -27.96 -13.47
CA ASN A 22 4.74 -29.06 -13.68
C ASN A 22 4.37 -29.79 -12.38
N MET A 23 4.99 -29.43 -11.23
CA MET A 23 4.79 -30.10 -9.95
C MET A 23 3.96 -29.23 -9.00
N ILE A 24 2.72 -29.66 -8.75
CA ILE A 24 1.73 -28.96 -7.91
C ILE A 24 2.21 -28.81 -6.47
N GLN A 25 2.99 -29.76 -5.95
CA GLN A 25 3.53 -29.73 -4.59
C GLN A 25 4.48 -28.54 -4.34
N TYR A 26 5.21 -28.08 -5.36
CA TYR A 26 6.07 -26.90 -5.25
C TYR A 26 5.26 -25.60 -5.34
N ALA A 27 4.10 -25.65 -5.95
CA ALA A 27 3.16 -24.54 -5.96
C ALA A 27 2.70 -24.19 -4.54
N ILE A 28 2.31 -25.20 -3.75
CA ILE A 28 1.87 -25.04 -2.36
C ILE A 28 3.01 -24.50 -1.49
N ARG A 29 4.23 -25.02 -1.65
CA ARG A 29 5.42 -24.50 -0.94
C ARG A 29 5.83 -23.09 -1.38
N GLY A 30 5.57 -22.70 -2.62
CA GLY A 30 5.82 -21.35 -3.12
C GLY A 30 5.02 -20.27 -2.37
N TYR A 31 3.81 -20.56 -1.91
CA TYR A 31 3.03 -19.64 -1.07
C TYR A 31 3.66 -19.41 0.30
N SER A 32 4.22 -20.43 0.92
CA SER A 32 4.85 -20.32 2.25
C SER A 32 6.13 -19.46 2.24
N VAL A 33 6.81 -19.38 1.10
CA VAL A 33 8.01 -18.51 0.92
C VAL A 33 7.68 -17.14 0.33
N GLY A 34 6.39 -16.81 0.17
CA GLY A 34 5.95 -15.49 -0.27
C GLY A 34 6.22 -15.19 -1.75
N ALA A 35 6.24 -16.19 -2.63
CA ALA A 35 6.31 -15.99 -4.07
C ALA A 35 5.13 -15.14 -4.58
N LEU A 36 5.37 -14.34 -5.61
CA LEU A 36 4.34 -13.48 -6.23
C LEU A 36 3.16 -14.29 -6.77
N ASP A 37 3.47 -15.34 -7.54
CA ASP A 37 2.49 -16.27 -8.12
C ASP A 37 3.23 -17.46 -8.71
N PHE A 38 2.47 -18.44 -9.21
CA PHE A 38 3.03 -19.52 -10.03
C PHE A 38 2.06 -19.99 -11.10
N VAL A 39 2.63 -20.58 -12.14
CA VAL A 39 1.95 -21.06 -13.34
C VAL A 39 2.25 -22.54 -13.53
N MET A 40 1.22 -23.34 -13.74
CA MET A 40 1.35 -24.76 -14.04
C MET A 40 1.66 -24.96 -15.52
N LYS A 41 2.56 -25.89 -15.82
CA LYS A 41 2.76 -26.39 -17.19
C LYS A 41 1.66 -27.43 -17.50
N PRO A 42 1.11 -27.44 -18.74
CA PRO A 42 1.42 -26.60 -19.89
C PRO A 42 0.92 -25.16 -19.72
N VAL A 43 1.75 -24.18 -20.12
CA VAL A 43 1.46 -22.76 -19.91
C VAL A 43 0.41 -22.28 -20.92
N ASN A 44 -0.77 -21.95 -20.42
CA ASN A 44 -1.79 -21.29 -21.22
C ASN A 44 -1.51 -19.78 -21.25
N TYR A 45 -1.46 -19.21 -22.45
CA TYR A 45 -1.14 -17.78 -22.66
C TYR A 45 -2.08 -16.84 -21.89
N TYR A 46 -3.38 -17.10 -21.93
CA TYR A 46 -4.38 -16.27 -21.25
C TYR A 46 -4.17 -16.25 -19.72
N THR A 47 -4.03 -17.43 -19.13
CA THR A 47 -3.80 -17.57 -17.68
C THR A 47 -2.47 -16.95 -17.28
N PHE A 48 -1.41 -17.15 -18.07
CA PHE A 48 -0.10 -16.56 -17.82
C PHE A 48 -0.13 -15.03 -17.90
N SER A 49 -0.71 -14.48 -18.96
CA SER A 49 -0.85 -13.03 -19.16
C SER A 49 -1.60 -12.37 -18.00
N LEU A 50 -2.71 -12.96 -17.56
CA LEU A 50 -3.51 -12.44 -16.44
C LEU A 50 -2.73 -12.46 -15.13
N LYS A 51 -2.01 -13.55 -14.83
CA LYS A 51 -1.16 -13.67 -13.64
C LYS A 51 0.03 -12.71 -13.69
N LEU A 52 0.67 -12.56 -14.86
CA LEU A 52 1.78 -11.63 -15.06
C LEU A 52 1.34 -10.17 -14.85
N THR A 53 0.20 -9.79 -15.42
CA THR A 53 -0.36 -8.44 -15.22
C THR A 53 -0.64 -8.15 -13.75
N ARG A 54 -1.20 -9.12 -13.02
CA ARG A 54 -1.41 -9.01 -11.56
C ARG A 54 -0.10 -8.89 -10.79
N ALA A 55 0.92 -9.67 -11.16
CA ALA A 55 2.25 -9.63 -10.54
C ALA A 55 2.93 -8.28 -10.74
N ILE A 56 2.93 -7.76 -11.97
CA ILE A 56 3.46 -6.44 -12.32
C ILE A 56 2.73 -5.34 -11.53
N GLY A 57 1.41 -5.40 -11.44
CA GLY A 57 0.62 -4.45 -10.65
C GLY A 57 0.95 -4.46 -9.16
N ARG A 58 1.29 -5.63 -8.59
CA ARG A 58 1.75 -5.74 -7.19
C ARG A 58 3.14 -5.14 -6.98
N ILE A 59 4.08 -5.36 -7.90
CA ILE A 59 5.43 -4.79 -7.85
C ILE A 59 5.36 -3.27 -7.96
N GLN A 60 4.65 -2.75 -8.95
CA GLN A 60 4.51 -1.30 -9.16
C GLN A 60 3.86 -0.58 -7.97
N LYS A 61 3.00 -1.25 -7.20
CA LYS A 61 2.40 -0.67 -5.99
C LYS A 61 3.37 -0.61 -4.80
N LYS A 62 4.35 -1.54 -4.72
CA LYS A 62 5.32 -1.57 -3.61
C LYS A 62 6.38 -0.47 -3.68
N ASP A 63 6.72 0.00 -4.89
CA ASP A 63 7.88 0.88 -5.10
C ASP A 63 7.54 2.38 -5.11
N LYS A 64 6.32 2.75 -4.73
CA LYS A 64 5.94 4.16 -4.65
C LYS A 64 6.44 4.75 -3.35
N GLU A 65 7.47 5.60 -3.46
CA GLU A 65 8.10 6.27 -2.33
C GLU A 65 7.99 7.78 -2.50
N ILE A 66 7.86 8.48 -1.39
CA ILE A 66 7.94 9.93 -1.33
C ILE A 66 9.21 10.38 -0.61
N LEU A 67 9.70 11.55 -0.98
CA LEU A 67 10.83 12.19 -0.32
C LEU A 67 10.32 13.19 0.71
N LEU A 68 10.56 12.93 1.98
CA LEU A 68 10.26 13.85 3.07
C LEU A 68 11.53 14.62 3.45
N LYS A 69 11.47 15.96 3.33
CA LYS A 69 12.55 16.85 3.77
C LYS A 69 12.38 17.15 5.27
N LEU A 70 13.11 16.42 6.10
CA LEU A 70 13.25 16.70 7.52
C LEU A 70 14.21 17.90 7.73
N GLN A 71 14.35 18.39 8.96
CA GLN A 71 15.22 19.55 9.23
C GLN A 71 16.65 19.34 8.76
N ASP A 72 17.24 18.16 9.05
CA ASP A 72 18.65 17.87 8.80
C ASP A 72 18.89 16.74 7.78
N SER A 73 17.82 16.20 7.18
CA SER A 73 17.96 15.07 6.25
C SER A 73 16.79 14.97 5.27
N VAL A 74 16.99 14.19 4.21
CA VAL A 74 15.94 13.80 3.29
C VAL A 74 15.69 12.31 3.46
N LYS A 75 14.46 11.92 3.76
CA LYS A 75 14.09 10.53 3.96
C LYS A 75 13.16 10.03 2.88
N LYS A 76 13.48 8.87 2.35
CA LYS A 76 12.66 8.13 1.40
C LYS A 76 11.67 7.27 2.19
N VAL A 77 10.38 7.49 2.00
CA VAL A 77 9.32 6.81 2.76
C VAL A 77 8.38 6.11 1.80
N PRO A 78 8.21 4.78 1.92
CA PRO A 78 7.25 4.04 1.12
C PRO A 78 5.83 4.51 1.43
N VAL A 79 5.08 4.89 0.40
CA VAL A 79 3.73 5.47 0.53
C VAL A 79 2.76 4.49 1.18
N ASP A 80 2.93 3.21 0.91
CA ASP A 80 2.10 2.14 1.44
C ASP A 80 2.24 1.93 2.95
N THR A 81 3.31 2.47 3.56
CA THR A 81 3.53 2.44 5.02
C THR A 81 2.83 3.58 5.75
N ILE A 82 2.46 4.66 5.05
CA ILE A 82 1.82 5.83 5.62
C ILE A 82 0.36 5.53 5.93
N ARG A 83 -0.02 5.65 7.18
CA ARG A 83 -1.37 5.40 7.69
C ARG A 83 -2.27 6.62 7.54
N TYR A 84 -1.81 7.75 8.05
CA TYR A 84 -2.44 9.06 7.94
C TYR A 84 -1.42 10.17 8.13
N VAL A 85 -1.79 11.38 7.73
CA VAL A 85 -1.01 12.60 7.94
C VAL A 85 -1.83 13.58 8.74
N GLU A 86 -1.24 14.14 9.78
CA GLU A 86 -1.84 15.18 10.62
C GLU A 86 -1.11 16.51 10.39
N ILE A 87 -1.85 17.63 10.36
CA ILE A 87 -1.26 18.97 10.39
C ILE A 87 -1.48 19.61 11.74
N GLN A 88 -0.40 20.06 12.38
CA GLN A 88 -0.43 20.81 13.61
C GLN A 88 0.64 21.89 13.56
N ASN A 89 0.30 23.14 13.84
CA ASN A 89 1.24 24.28 13.88
C ASN A 89 2.11 24.45 12.62
N ARG A 90 1.55 24.25 11.43
CA ARG A 90 2.23 24.26 10.11
C ARG A 90 3.29 23.15 9.96
N MET A 91 3.25 22.13 10.80
CA MET A 91 4.04 20.91 10.68
C MET A 91 3.13 19.77 10.27
N LEU A 92 3.61 18.94 9.38
CA LEU A 92 2.95 17.72 8.90
C LEU A 92 3.59 16.52 9.60
N TYR A 93 2.78 15.78 10.31
CA TYR A 93 3.15 14.55 11.01
C TYR A 93 2.70 13.37 10.16
N TYR A 94 3.64 12.66 9.57
CA TYR A 94 3.39 11.44 8.80
C TYR A 94 3.47 10.22 9.71
N TYR A 95 2.34 9.65 10.06
CA TYR A 95 2.26 8.43 10.87
C TYR A 95 2.37 7.21 9.98
N THR A 96 3.45 6.45 10.15
CA THR A 96 3.73 5.26 9.33
C THR A 96 3.79 4.00 10.16
N SER A 97 3.85 2.83 9.51
CA SER A 97 4.10 1.55 10.18
C SER A 97 5.55 1.43 10.72
N ARG A 98 6.47 2.32 10.27
CA ARG A 98 7.89 2.30 10.64
C ARG A 98 8.29 3.43 11.60
N GLY A 99 7.35 4.28 11.99
CA GLY A 99 7.59 5.43 12.86
C GLY A 99 6.91 6.70 12.36
N GLU A 100 7.23 7.80 13.00
CA GLU A 100 6.67 9.13 12.72
C GLU A 100 7.72 10.02 12.07
N TYR A 101 7.31 10.81 11.07
CA TYR A 101 8.17 11.80 10.41
C TYR A 101 7.47 13.15 10.43
N VAL A 102 8.21 14.18 10.83
CA VAL A 102 7.69 15.54 10.94
C VAL A 102 8.38 16.43 9.91
N VAL A 103 7.58 17.11 9.09
CA VAL A 103 8.09 18.02 8.07
C VAL A 103 7.29 19.32 8.07
N ARG A 104 7.94 20.43 7.73
CA ARG A 104 7.25 21.70 7.56
C ARG A 104 6.48 21.70 6.23
N GLY A 105 5.18 22.04 6.30
CA GLY A 105 4.37 22.04 5.07
C GLY A 105 2.90 22.39 5.33
N THR A 106 2.11 22.24 4.28
CA THR A 106 0.67 22.49 4.30
C THR A 106 -0.09 21.20 3.99
N ILE A 107 -1.32 21.10 4.48
CA ILE A 107 -2.17 19.95 4.18
C ILE A 107 -2.47 19.84 2.67
N LYS A 108 -2.49 20.96 1.96
CA LYS A 108 -2.69 20.99 0.52
C LYS A 108 -1.52 20.34 -0.21
N SER A 109 -0.28 20.73 0.14
CA SER A 109 0.92 20.13 -0.49
C SER A 109 1.05 18.64 -0.21
N ALA A 110 0.69 18.20 1.00
CA ALA A 110 0.66 16.79 1.33
C ALA A 110 -0.42 16.02 0.55
N LEU A 111 -1.63 16.62 0.42
CA LEU A 111 -2.72 16.01 -0.33
C LEU A 111 -2.37 15.88 -1.82
N ASP A 112 -1.83 16.96 -2.44
CA ASP A 112 -1.44 16.94 -3.85
C ASP A 112 -0.39 15.84 -4.14
N MET A 113 0.52 15.59 -3.20
CA MET A 113 1.52 14.52 -3.28
C MET A 113 0.92 13.13 -3.09
N LEU A 114 -0.06 12.98 -2.20
CA LEU A 114 -0.58 11.68 -1.76
C LEU A 114 -1.89 11.26 -2.46
N ALA A 115 -2.62 12.21 -3.09
CA ALA A 115 -3.90 11.93 -3.76
C ALA A 115 -3.84 10.77 -4.76
N PRO A 116 -2.78 10.60 -5.59
CA PRO A 116 -2.69 9.48 -6.52
C PRO A 116 -2.59 8.10 -5.86
N TYR A 117 -2.44 8.05 -4.53
CA TYR A 117 -2.20 6.82 -3.76
C TYR A 117 -3.35 6.48 -2.79
N HIS A 118 -4.59 6.88 -3.14
CA HIS A 118 -5.78 6.62 -2.33
C HIS A 118 -5.77 7.28 -0.95
N PHE A 119 -5.19 8.46 -0.86
CA PHE A 119 -5.28 9.29 0.32
C PHE A 119 -6.41 10.32 0.17
N VAL A 120 -7.21 10.46 1.20
CA VAL A 120 -8.37 11.35 1.23
C VAL A 120 -8.33 12.24 2.46
N LYS A 121 -8.68 13.50 2.27
CA LYS A 121 -8.81 14.46 3.37
C LYS A 121 -10.15 14.26 4.08
N CYS A 122 -10.13 13.89 5.38
CA CYS A 122 -11.34 13.72 6.18
C CYS A 122 -11.79 15.01 6.88
N ASN A 123 -10.87 15.89 7.27
CA ASN A 123 -11.17 17.20 7.86
C ASN A 123 -10.02 18.20 7.61
N HIS A 124 -9.97 19.31 8.35
CA HIS A 124 -8.91 20.31 8.20
C HIS A 124 -7.54 19.83 8.67
N TRP A 125 -7.48 18.82 9.53
CA TRP A 125 -6.29 18.38 10.23
C TRP A 125 -5.71 17.10 9.67
N TYR A 126 -6.53 16.22 9.03
CA TYR A 126 -6.14 14.87 8.68
C TYR A 126 -6.31 14.54 7.20
N ILE A 127 -5.30 13.86 6.66
CA ILE A 127 -5.35 13.11 5.39
C ILE A 127 -5.18 11.63 5.74
N VAL A 128 -6.05 10.79 5.24
CA VAL A 128 -6.14 9.37 5.59
C VAL A 128 -5.84 8.50 4.39
N ASN A 129 -5.04 7.47 4.59
CA ASN A 129 -4.85 6.39 3.62
C ASN A 129 -6.00 5.40 3.73
N LEU A 130 -6.81 5.28 2.68
CA LEU A 130 -7.99 4.41 2.65
C LEU A 130 -7.66 2.93 2.90
N LYS A 131 -6.44 2.50 2.59
CA LYS A 131 -5.93 1.16 2.89
C LYS A 131 -6.02 0.79 4.38
N TYR A 132 -5.86 1.76 5.27
CA TYR A 132 -5.81 1.56 6.72
C TYR A 132 -7.12 1.91 7.44
N VAL A 133 -8.15 2.28 6.68
CA VAL A 133 -9.50 2.48 7.24
C VAL A 133 -10.11 1.10 7.50
N THR A 134 -10.39 0.81 8.75
CA THR A 134 -11.01 -0.45 9.18
C THR A 134 -12.52 -0.32 9.33
N GLU A 135 -12.98 0.87 9.71
CA GLU A 135 -14.39 1.11 9.98
C GLU A 135 -14.70 2.61 9.86
N VAL A 136 -15.93 2.94 9.51
CA VAL A 136 -16.48 4.30 9.61
C VAL A 136 -17.78 4.23 10.40
N ARG A 137 -17.83 4.95 11.52
CA ARG A 137 -19.03 5.08 12.38
C ARG A 137 -19.41 6.55 12.42
N ASP A 138 -20.66 6.84 12.05
CA ASP A 138 -21.18 8.21 12.00
C ASP A 138 -20.25 9.19 11.27
N ASN A 139 -19.53 10.02 12.00
CA ASN A 139 -18.57 10.99 11.49
C ASN A 139 -17.13 10.66 11.90
N THR A 140 -16.84 9.41 12.26
CA THR A 140 -15.53 8.98 12.72
C THR A 140 -15.01 7.84 11.87
N ALA A 141 -13.79 7.97 11.34
CA ALA A 141 -13.07 6.89 10.67
C ALA A 141 -12.07 6.26 11.66
N ILE A 142 -12.07 4.94 11.74
CA ILE A 142 -11.06 4.18 12.48
C ILE A 142 -9.93 3.82 11.51
N VAL A 143 -8.76 4.39 11.75
CA VAL A 143 -7.59 4.28 10.88
C VAL A 143 -6.43 3.70 11.66
N ALA A 144 -6.07 2.45 11.36
CA ALA A 144 -5.03 1.72 12.09
C ALA A 144 -5.20 1.78 13.63
N GLY A 145 -6.45 1.71 14.10
CA GLY A 145 -6.80 1.73 15.53
C GLY A 145 -6.97 3.13 16.13
N LYS A 146 -6.73 4.22 15.37
CA LYS A 146 -6.97 5.60 15.83
C LYS A 146 -8.30 6.11 15.27
N GLU A 147 -9.09 6.76 16.12
CA GLU A 147 -10.32 7.44 15.75
C GLU A 147 -10.01 8.82 15.19
N LEU A 148 -10.44 9.09 13.97
CA LEU A 148 -10.25 10.36 13.28
C LEU A 148 -11.60 10.93 12.83
N GLU A 149 -11.90 12.16 13.24
CA GLU A 149 -13.14 12.83 12.89
C GLU A 149 -13.21 13.14 11.38
N ILE A 150 -14.36 12.85 10.77
CA ILE A 150 -14.69 13.26 9.40
C ILE A 150 -15.63 14.46 9.48
N SER A 151 -15.25 15.59 8.88
CA SER A 151 -16.15 16.74 8.85
C SER A 151 -17.41 16.45 8.03
N GLN A 152 -18.57 16.95 8.46
CA GLN A 152 -19.85 16.72 7.77
C GLN A 152 -19.79 17.02 6.27
N ARG A 153 -19.11 18.11 5.89
CA ARG A 153 -18.92 18.49 4.48
C ARG A 153 -18.10 17.50 3.66
N LYS A 154 -17.25 16.72 4.31
CA LYS A 154 -16.36 15.73 3.66
C LYS A 154 -16.88 14.31 3.75
N LYS A 155 -17.91 14.03 4.54
CA LYS A 155 -18.44 12.71 4.80
C LYS A 155 -18.78 11.95 3.50
N ASN A 156 -19.59 12.54 2.64
CA ASN A 156 -20.00 11.89 1.40
C ASN A 156 -18.82 11.67 0.45
N THR A 157 -17.93 12.66 0.32
CA THR A 157 -16.71 12.53 -0.50
C THR A 157 -15.80 11.43 0.03
N PHE A 158 -15.66 11.32 1.34
CA PHE A 158 -14.85 10.30 1.99
C PHE A 158 -15.45 8.89 1.80
N LEU A 159 -16.75 8.74 2.01
CA LEU A 159 -17.44 7.46 1.85
C LEU A 159 -17.42 6.99 0.38
N ASN A 160 -17.66 7.89 -0.58
CA ASN A 160 -17.56 7.54 -1.99
C ASN A 160 -16.15 7.07 -2.36
N ALA A 161 -15.13 7.81 -1.94
CA ALA A 161 -13.74 7.41 -2.20
C ALA A 161 -13.38 6.06 -1.53
N LEU A 162 -13.94 5.75 -0.36
CA LEU A 162 -13.75 4.46 0.31
C LEU A 162 -14.46 3.34 -0.46
N MET A 163 -15.68 3.57 -0.95
CA MET A 163 -16.43 2.59 -1.76
C MET A 163 -15.69 2.32 -3.08
N ASP A 164 -15.22 3.35 -3.76
CA ASP A 164 -14.43 3.21 -4.99
C ASP A 164 -13.16 2.41 -4.75
N TYR A 165 -12.44 2.70 -3.66
CA TYR A 165 -11.25 1.96 -3.27
C TYR A 165 -11.50 0.48 -3.02
N VAL A 166 -12.60 0.13 -2.32
CA VAL A 166 -13.01 -1.25 -2.05
C VAL A 166 -13.49 -1.92 -3.34
N GLY A 167 -14.26 -1.21 -4.18
CA GLY A 167 -14.72 -1.68 -5.49
C GLY A 167 -13.56 -2.03 -6.43
N GLU A 168 -12.53 -1.20 -6.50
CA GLU A 168 -11.30 -1.50 -7.24
C GLU A 168 -10.56 -2.73 -6.68
N GLY A 169 -10.65 -2.97 -5.38
CA GLY A 169 -10.07 -4.14 -4.72
C GLY A 169 -10.80 -5.45 -5.05
N ASN A 170 -12.12 -5.41 -5.24
CA ASN A 170 -12.96 -6.59 -5.53
C ASN A 170 -12.97 -7.00 -7.01
N GLN A 171 -12.57 -6.13 -7.93
CA GLN A 171 -12.44 -6.46 -9.36
C GLN A 171 -11.10 -7.11 -9.72
N ARG A 172 -10.32 -7.49 -8.74
CA ARG A 172 -8.99 -8.11 -8.85
C ARG A 172 -8.93 -9.42 -8.10
#